data_33205903213a2a01fdb71dceead411e7
#
_entry.id   33205903213a2a01fdb71dceead411e7
#
_cell.length_a   1.000
_cell.length_b   1.000
_cell.length_c   1.000
_cell.angle_alpha   90.00
_cell.angle_beta   90.00
_cell.angle_gamma   90.00
#
_symmetry.space_group_name_H-M   'P 1'
#
loop_
_entity.id
_entity.type
_entity.pdbx_description
1 polymer ?
#
loop_
_entity_poly.entity_id
_entity_poly.type
_entity_poly.pdbx_seq_one_letter_code
_entity_poly.pdbx_strand_id
1 'polypeptide(L)'
;MKEPGKDYPLPGVEISVADHLAPLVTPAAGGDGWESGPNEFLFNAPGTGTFYARDGKSVLYRADSGADPEWIRLILHSQVLAALLHQRGIINFHAGSFVHHGRRGHSGHGVMALGATGAGKSSLVIASAQSGATFLTDDFTPVVFRDGYPCIWPL
;
A
#
# COMPACT_ATOMS: atom_id res chain seq x y z
N MET A 1 -6.52 19.82 10.50
CA MET A 1 -6.75 18.50 9.89
C MET A 1 -5.91 18.46 8.63
N LYS A 2 -4.98 17.50 8.47
CA LYS A 2 -4.15 17.39 7.25
C LYS A 2 -5.03 16.90 6.08
N GLU A 3 -4.92 17.56 4.93
CA GLU A 3 -5.60 17.12 3.72
C GLU A 3 -5.15 15.69 3.34
N PRO A 4 -6.08 14.78 2.99
CA PRO A 4 -5.77 13.36 2.79
C PRO A 4 -4.72 13.03 1.73
N GLY A 5 -4.38 13.98 0.86
CA GLY A 5 -3.42 13.75 -0.25
C GLY A 5 -2.03 14.37 -0.06
N LYS A 6 -1.81 15.18 0.96
CA LYS A 6 -0.61 16.04 1.04
C LYS A 6 0.70 15.29 1.33
N ASP A 7 0.61 14.11 1.94
CA ASP A 7 1.76 13.25 2.29
C ASP A 7 1.56 11.82 1.74
N TYR A 8 0.88 11.67 0.58
CA TYR A 8 0.63 10.36 0.01
C TYR A 8 1.95 9.73 -0.48
N PRO A 9 2.26 8.48 -0.11
CA PRO A 9 3.59 7.90 -0.32
C PRO A 9 3.93 7.63 -1.79
N LEU A 10 2.93 7.70 -2.69
CA LEU A 10 3.13 7.46 -4.11
C LEU A 10 3.10 8.76 -4.90
N PRO A 11 4.23 9.20 -5.51
CA PRO A 11 4.28 10.47 -6.22
C PRO A 11 3.39 10.47 -7.46
N GLY A 12 2.83 11.65 -7.79
CA GLY A 12 1.98 11.86 -8.96
C GLY A 12 0.61 11.19 -8.87
N VAL A 13 0.10 10.96 -7.65
CA VAL A 13 -1.28 10.53 -7.41
C VAL A 13 -2.13 11.74 -7.05
N GLU A 14 -3.25 11.89 -7.74
CA GLU A 14 -4.28 12.88 -7.46
C GLU A 14 -5.40 12.23 -6.65
N ILE A 15 -5.72 12.80 -5.50
CA ILE A 15 -6.79 12.31 -4.62
C ILE A 15 -7.88 13.37 -4.53
N SER A 16 -9.12 13.00 -4.84
CA SER A 16 -10.27 13.90 -4.84
C SER A 16 -11.49 13.26 -4.21
N VAL A 17 -12.36 14.08 -3.65
CA VAL A 17 -13.67 13.66 -3.15
C VAL A 17 -14.67 13.60 -4.30
N ALA A 18 -15.52 12.57 -4.32
CA ALA A 18 -16.61 12.43 -5.28
C ALA A 18 -17.95 12.36 -4.55
N ASP A 19 -18.99 12.92 -5.17
CA ASP A 19 -20.35 12.83 -4.63
C ASP A 19 -20.96 11.45 -4.85
N HIS A 20 -20.58 10.77 -5.93
CA HIS A 20 -21.05 9.45 -6.30
C HIS A 20 -19.96 8.62 -6.95
N LEU A 21 -19.91 7.33 -6.62
CA LEU A 21 -19.06 6.32 -7.27
C LEU A 21 -19.96 5.12 -7.63
N ALA A 22 -19.96 4.76 -8.91
CA ALA A 22 -20.69 3.61 -9.41
C ALA A 22 -19.82 2.35 -9.41
N PRO A 23 -20.41 1.14 -9.33
CA PRO A 23 -19.71 -0.12 -9.58
C PRO A 23 -18.98 -0.12 -10.93
N LEU A 24 -17.94 -0.93 -11.08
CA LEU A 24 -17.27 -1.11 -12.36
C LEU A 24 -18.25 -1.74 -13.37
N VAL A 25 -18.18 -1.27 -14.63
CA VAL A 25 -19.09 -1.77 -15.67
C VAL A 25 -18.78 -3.22 -16.05
N THR A 26 -17.49 -3.56 -16.11
CA THR A 26 -17.00 -4.90 -16.48
C THR A 26 -15.82 -5.29 -15.60
N PRO A 27 -16.07 -5.65 -14.33
CA PRO A 27 -14.98 -6.09 -13.47
C PRO A 27 -14.39 -7.42 -13.98
N ALA A 28 -13.06 -7.50 -14.01
CA ALA A 28 -12.34 -8.74 -14.33
C ALA A 28 -12.27 -9.69 -13.14
N ALA A 29 -12.34 -9.14 -11.92
CA ALA A 29 -12.39 -9.87 -10.67
C ALA A 29 -13.13 -9.06 -9.61
N GLY A 30 -13.63 -9.73 -8.59
CA GLY A 30 -14.32 -9.07 -7.49
C GLY A 30 -14.58 -10.03 -6.33
N GLY A 31 -14.96 -9.47 -5.20
CA GLY A 31 -15.28 -10.16 -3.97
C GLY A 31 -16.15 -9.29 -3.06
N ASP A 32 -16.24 -9.67 -1.80
CA ASP A 32 -16.99 -8.90 -0.83
C ASP A 32 -16.36 -7.51 -0.62
N GLY A 33 -17.10 -6.49 -1.06
CA GLY A 33 -16.69 -5.09 -0.95
C GLY A 33 -15.63 -4.61 -1.94
N TRP A 34 -15.20 -5.37 -2.94
CA TRP A 34 -14.24 -4.91 -3.92
C TRP A 34 -14.49 -5.43 -5.34
N GLU A 35 -14.10 -4.62 -6.32
CA GLU A 35 -14.10 -4.95 -7.74
C GLU A 35 -12.79 -4.48 -8.37
N SER A 36 -12.27 -5.22 -9.35
CA SER A 36 -11.02 -4.90 -10.05
C SER A 36 -11.17 -5.10 -11.55
N GLY A 37 -10.68 -4.14 -12.32
CA GLY A 37 -10.49 -4.19 -13.76
C GLY A 37 -9.00 -4.03 -14.12
N PRO A 38 -8.64 -4.02 -15.42
CA PRO A 38 -7.24 -3.93 -15.84
C PRO A 38 -6.47 -2.74 -15.25
N ASN A 39 -7.12 -1.58 -15.15
CA ASN A 39 -6.54 -0.35 -14.60
C ASN A 39 -7.49 0.34 -13.63
N GLU A 40 -8.41 -0.40 -13.05
CA GLU A 40 -9.44 0.12 -12.16
C GLU A 40 -9.56 -0.75 -10.93
N PHE A 41 -9.82 -0.13 -9.80
CA PHE A 41 -10.08 -0.81 -8.54
C PHE A 41 -11.11 -0.02 -7.75
N LEU A 42 -12.18 -0.67 -7.36
CA LEU A 42 -13.21 -0.13 -6.48
C LEU A 42 -13.21 -0.90 -5.17
N PHE A 43 -13.22 -0.19 -4.07
CA PHE A 43 -13.28 -0.76 -2.73
C PHE A 43 -14.35 -0.05 -1.91
N ASN A 44 -15.26 -0.83 -1.35
CA ASN A 44 -16.29 -0.36 -0.44
C ASN A 44 -15.98 -0.84 0.98
N ALA A 45 -15.69 0.11 1.88
CA ALA A 45 -15.50 -0.12 3.30
C ALA A 45 -16.74 0.38 4.06
N PRO A 46 -17.65 -0.51 4.48
CA PRO A 46 -18.89 -0.11 5.17
C PRO A 46 -18.61 0.76 6.40
N GLY A 47 -19.32 1.89 6.52
CA GLY A 47 -19.12 2.86 7.60
C GLY A 47 -17.92 3.81 7.42
N THR A 48 -17.12 3.61 6.38
CA THR A 48 -15.97 4.48 6.05
C THR A 48 -16.18 5.16 4.71
N GLY A 49 -16.54 4.41 3.67
CA GLY A 49 -16.79 4.98 2.35
C GLY A 49 -16.45 4.06 1.19
N THR A 50 -16.56 4.61 -0.01
CA THR A 50 -16.21 3.96 -1.27
C THR A 50 -15.00 4.65 -1.88
N PHE A 51 -14.05 3.88 -2.38
CA PHE A 51 -12.78 4.32 -2.92
C PHE A 51 -12.59 3.75 -4.32
N TYR A 52 -12.20 4.58 -5.27
CA TYR A 52 -11.94 4.21 -6.65
C TYR A 52 -10.55 4.65 -7.05
N ALA A 53 -9.71 3.69 -7.45
CA ALA A 53 -8.35 3.95 -7.93
C ALA A 53 -8.24 3.60 -9.41
N ARG A 54 -7.58 4.47 -10.19
CA ARG A 54 -7.49 4.32 -11.63
C ARG A 54 -6.12 4.70 -12.18
N ASP A 55 -5.65 3.91 -13.18
CA ASP A 55 -4.45 4.14 -13.99
C ASP A 55 -3.16 4.37 -13.17
N GLY A 56 -3.14 3.94 -11.91
CA GLY A 56 -2.02 4.17 -11.00
C GLY A 56 -1.77 5.64 -10.64
N LYS A 57 -2.72 6.53 -10.91
CA LYS A 57 -2.54 8.00 -10.82
C LYS A 57 -3.68 8.74 -10.13
N SER A 58 -4.88 8.20 -10.15
CA SER A 58 -6.07 8.91 -9.70
C SER A 58 -6.80 8.10 -8.64
N VAL A 59 -7.23 8.78 -7.60
CA VAL A 59 -8.11 8.25 -6.56
C VAL A 59 -9.29 9.18 -6.39
N LEU A 60 -10.48 8.63 -6.51
CA LEU A 60 -11.71 9.26 -6.11
C LEU A 60 -12.24 8.53 -4.86
N TYR A 61 -12.71 9.26 -3.88
CA TYR A 61 -13.38 8.62 -2.76
C TYR A 61 -14.63 9.38 -2.32
N ARG A 62 -15.60 8.65 -1.82
CA ARG A 62 -16.81 9.18 -1.18
C ARG A 62 -16.86 8.63 0.24
N ALA A 63 -16.71 9.51 1.21
CA ALA A 63 -16.85 9.14 2.61
C ALA A 63 -18.33 8.90 2.98
N ASP A 64 -18.58 7.95 3.86
CA ASP A 64 -19.90 7.78 4.47
C ASP A 64 -20.16 8.89 5.52
N SER A 65 -21.43 9.18 5.77
CA SER A 65 -21.81 10.17 6.79
C SER A 65 -21.28 9.77 8.16
N GLY A 66 -20.49 10.65 8.78
CA GLY A 66 -19.89 10.41 10.09
C GLY A 66 -18.66 9.49 10.07
N ALA A 67 -18.10 9.17 8.90
CA ALA A 67 -16.88 8.38 8.80
C ALA A 67 -15.71 9.04 9.52
N ASP A 68 -14.94 8.24 10.25
CA ASP A 68 -13.73 8.69 10.92
C ASP A 68 -12.63 8.96 9.88
N PRO A 69 -12.03 10.17 9.84
CA PRO A 69 -10.95 10.52 8.91
C PRO A 69 -9.72 9.60 9.02
N GLU A 70 -9.44 9.03 10.18
CA GLU A 70 -8.31 8.10 10.35
C GLU A 70 -8.55 6.77 9.63
N TRP A 71 -9.80 6.27 9.62
CA TRP A 71 -10.16 5.09 8.83
C TRP A 71 -10.08 5.36 7.33
N ILE A 72 -10.53 6.54 6.87
CA ILE A 72 -10.38 6.95 5.46
C ILE A 72 -8.90 6.94 5.09
N ARG A 73 -8.05 7.54 5.93
CA ARG A 73 -6.61 7.56 5.72
C ARG A 73 -6.00 6.15 5.68
N LEU A 74 -6.41 5.29 6.61
CA LEU A 74 -5.95 3.90 6.64
C LEU A 74 -6.25 3.16 5.33
N ILE A 75 -7.47 3.28 4.80
CA ILE A 75 -7.86 2.66 3.53
C ILE A 75 -7.05 3.22 2.37
N LEU A 76 -6.86 4.54 2.30
CA LEU A 76 -6.04 5.18 1.27
C LEU A 76 -4.60 4.68 1.28
N HIS A 77 -4.01 4.50 2.46
CA HIS A 77 -2.62 4.06 2.64
C HIS A 77 -2.43 2.54 2.67
N SER A 78 -3.49 1.76 2.52
CA SER A 78 -3.44 0.30 2.46
C SER A 78 -4.03 -0.24 1.15
N GLN A 79 -5.32 -0.53 1.07
CA GLN A 79 -5.97 -1.17 -0.08
C GLN A 79 -5.83 -0.34 -1.36
N VAL A 80 -6.05 0.99 -1.26
CA VAL A 80 -5.96 1.89 -2.42
C VAL A 80 -4.51 2.01 -2.91
N LEU A 81 -3.56 2.16 -1.99
CA LEU A 81 -2.14 2.21 -2.33
C LEU A 81 -1.67 0.91 -2.98
N ALA A 82 -2.09 -0.26 -2.46
CA ALA A 82 -1.79 -1.55 -3.07
C ALA A 82 -2.30 -1.64 -4.52
N ALA A 83 -3.54 -1.19 -4.76
CA ALA A 83 -4.12 -1.17 -6.10
C ALA A 83 -3.36 -0.24 -7.05
N LEU A 84 -3.00 0.97 -6.62
CA LEU A 84 -2.22 1.91 -7.43
C LEU A 84 -0.83 1.37 -7.79
N LEU A 85 -0.14 0.74 -6.84
CA LEU A 85 1.14 0.09 -7.08
C LEU A 85 1.01 -1.03 -8.11
N HIS A 86 0.00 -1.89 -7.95
CA HIS A 86 -0.29 -2.96 -8.88
C HIS A 86 -0.57 -2.42 -10.31
N GLN A 87 -1.38 -1.37 -10.43
CA GLN A 87 -1.65 -0.68 -11.71
C GLN A 87 -0.39 -0.07 -12.34
N ARG A 88 0.64 0.23 -11.56
CA ARG A 88 1.97 0.67 -12.03
C ARG A 88 2.92 -0.49 -12.31
N GLY A 89 2.48 -1.74 -12.20
CA GLY A 89 3.32 -2.93 -12.38
C GLY A 89 4.29 -3.18 -11.22
N ILE A 90 4.05 -2.59 -10.06
CA ILE A 90 4.86 -2.77 -8.86
C ILE A 90 4.25 -3.89 -8.01
N ILE A 91 5.03 -4.93 -7.74
CA ILE A 91 4.59 -6.04 -6.90
C ILE A 91 4.66 -5.60 -5.45
N ASN A 92 3.56 -5.78 -4.72
CA ASN A 92 3.50 -5.51 -3.30
C ASN A 92 3.28 -6.79 -2.50
N PHE A 93 4.03 -6.95 -1.41
CA PHE A 93 3.92 -8.09 -0.51
C PHE A 93 3.40 -7.66 0.86
N HIS A 94 2.53 -8.49 1.46
CA HIS A 94 2.21 -8.39 2.87
C HIS A 94 3.39 -8.94 3.68
N ALA A 95 4.38 -8.09 3.92
CA ALA A 95 5.66 -8.44 4.51
C ALA A 95 6.24 -7.29 5.32
N GLY A 96 6.99 -7.62 6.36
CA GLY A 96 7.84 -6.67 7.02
C GLY A 96 9.23 -6.63 6.37
N SER A 97 9.90 -5.48 6.36
CA SER A 97 11.21 -5.37 5.74
C SER A 97 12.16 -4.41 6.47
N PHE A 98 13.46 -4.69 6.32
CA PHE A 98 14.54 -3.92 6.92
C PHE A 98 15.82 -4.03 6.07
N VAL A 99 16.77 -3.12 6.28
CA VAL A 99 18.12 -3.25 5.73
C VAL A 99 19.02 -3.85 6.79
N HIS A 100 19.60 -5.01 6.49
CA HIS A 100 20.69 -5.58 7.30
C HIS A 100 22.02 -4.99 6.85
N HIS A 101 22.68 -4.29 7.75
CA HIS A 101 24.02 -3.76 7.48
C HIS A 101 25.06 -4.85 7.74
N GLY A 102 25.81 -5.23 6.71
CA GLY A 102 26.94 -6.13 6.84
C GLY A 102 28.05 -5.54 7.73
N ARG A 103 29.15 -6.30 7.89
CA ARG A 103 30.36 -5.78 8.57
C ARG A 103 30.85 -4.52 7.87
N ARG A 104 31.54 -3.62 8.63
CA ARG A 104 32.06 -2.33 8.13
C ARG A 104 32.67 -2.46 6.74
N GLY A 105 32.16 -1.67 5.79
CA GLY A 105 32.65 -1.61 4.40
C GLY A 105 31.82 -2.39 3.37
N HIS A 106 30.75 -3.08 3.76
CA HIS A 106 29.83 -3.74 2.83
C HIS A 106 28.50 -2.97 2.73
N SER A 107 27.95 -2.88 1.53
CA SER A 107 26.60 -2.33 1.30
C SER A 107 25.56 -3.18 2.05
N GLY A 108 24.57 -2.52 2.65
CA GLY A 108 23.47 -3.22 3.30
C GLY A 108 22.61 -4.00 2.31
N HIS A 109 21.97 -5.06 2.78
CA HIS A 109 21.03 -5.87 2.01
C HIS A 109 19.60 -5.67 2.52
N GLY A 110 18.67 -5.45 1.60
CA GLY A 110 17.24 -5.49 1.92
C GLY A 110 16.83 -6.92 2.29
N VAL A 111 16.15 -7.05 3.41
CA VAL A 111 15.59 -8.33 3.89
C VAL A 111 14.09 -8.17 3.99
N MET A 112 13.33 -9.13 3.45
CA MET A 112 11.88 -9.17 3.52
C MET A 112 11.43 -10.42 4.26
N ALA A 113 10.62 -10.24 5.29
CA ALA A 113 10.04 -11.31 6.09
C ALA A 113 8.63 -11.62 5.60
N LEU A 114 8.44 -12.78 4.99
CA LEU A 114 7.16 -13.31 4.52
C LEU A 114 6.64 -14.38 5.49
N GLY A 115 5.32 -14.49 5.59
CA GLY A 115 4.68 -15.53 6.40
C GLY A 115 3.20 -15.22 6.66
N ALA A 116 2.47 -16.21 7.17
CA ALA A 116 1.08 -16.05 7.57
C ALA A 116 0.90 -14.98 8.65
N THR A 117 -0.33 -14.51 8.85
CA THR A 117 -0.67 -13.64 9.98
C THR A 117 -0.31 -14.33 11.29
N GLY A 118 0.34 -13.62 12.20
CA GLY A 118 0.83 -14.19 13.47
C GLY A 118 2.15 -14.95 13.38
N ALA A 119 2.79 -15.09 12.21
CA ALA A 119 4.07 -15.79 12.04
C ALA A 119 5.28 -15.05 12.64
N GLY A 120 5.09 -13.86 13.21
CA GLY A 120 6.16 -13.09 13.85
C GLY A 120 6.93 -12.15 12.92
N LYS A 121 6.39 -11.81 11.74
CA LYS A 121 7.03 -10.87 10.79
C LYS A 121 7.39 -9.53 11.45
N SER A 122 6.42 -8.85 12.04
CA SER A 122 6.62 -7.57 12.75
C SER A 122 7.61 -7.70 13.92
N SER A 123 7.51 -8.79 14.68
CA SER A 123 8.46 -9.07 15.79
C SER A 123 9.90 -9.22 15.28
N LEU A 124 10.09 -9.89 14.14
CA LEU A 124 11.42 -10.02 13.52
C LEU A 124 11.96 -8.67 13.06
N VAL A 125 11.13 -7.84 12.42
CA VAL A 125 11.53 -6.51 11.95
C VAL A 125 11.92 -5.62 13.13
N ILE A 126 11.11 -5.60 14.20
CA ILE A 126 11.40 -4.83 15.41
C ILE A 126 12.71 -5.30 16.08
N ALA A 127 12.87 -6.61 16.26
CA ALA A 127 14.10 -7.16 16.87
C ALA A 127 15.34 -6.86 16.03
N SER A 128 15.22 -6.91 14.67
CA SER A 128 16.29 -6.55 13.76
C SER A 128 16.66 -5.07 13.88
N ALA A 129 15.67 -4.17 13.94
CA ALA A 129 15.88 -2.74 14.12
C ALA A 129 16.55 -2.43 15.46
N GLN A 130 16.14 -3.09 16.54
CA GLN A 130 16.79 -2.99 17.87
C GLN A 130 18.25 -3.49 17.85
N SER A 131 18.57 -4.40 16.93
CA SER A 131 19.92 -4.94 16.73
C SER A 131 20.76 -4.14 15.74
N GLY A 132 20.28 -2.96 15.29
CA GLY A 132 21.02 -2.04 14.43
C GLY A 132 20.71 -2.16 12.93
N ALA A 133 19.71 -2.93 12.53
CA ALA A 133 19.18 -2.88 11.17
C ALA A 133 18.36 -1.59 10.94
N THR A 134 18.30 -1.12 9.71
CA THR A 134 17.42 0.01 9.35
C THR A 134 16.03 -0.52 9.02
N PHE A 135 15.02 -0.09 9.76
CA PHE A 135 13.61 -0.35 9.47
C PHE A 135 13.22 0.25 8.11
N LEU A 136 12.48 -0.48 7.29
CA LEU A 136 11.91 0.02 6.04
C LEU A 136 10.38 0.08 6.10
N THR A 137 9.74 -1.08 6.22
CA THR A 137 8.27 -1.19 6.24
C THR A 137 7.82 -2.31 7.18
N ASP A 138 6.55 -2.23 7.61
CA ASP A 138 5.82 -3.34 8.24
C ASP A 138 4.46 -3.48 7.53
N ASP A 139 4.04 -4.71 7.27
CA ASP A 139 2.81 -5.08 6.55
C ASP A 139 2.74 -4.76 5.04
N PHE A 140 3.59 -3.87 4.50
CA PHE A 140 3.46 -3.41 3.13
C PHE A 140 4.84 -3.19 2.49
N THR A 141 5.30 -4.16 1.70
CA THR A 141 6.64 -4.12 1.11
C THR A 141 6.57 -4.15 -0.43
N PRO A 142 6.66 -2.98 -1.09
CA PRO A 142 6.76 -2.94 -2.55
C PRO A 142 8.14 -3.38 -3.02
N VAL A 143 8.15 -4.13 -4.12
CA VAL A 143 9.37 -4.60 -4.79
C VAL A 143 9.39 -4.11 -6.23
N VAL A 144 10.47 -3.46 -6.58
CA VAL A 144 10.79 -3.02 -7.95
C VAL A 144 12.02 -3.74 -8.45
N PHE A 145 12.17 -3.84 -9.77
CA PHE A 145 13.38 -4.40 -10.38
C PHE A 145 14.24 -3.27 -10.94
N ARG A 146 15.52 -3.24 -10.56
CA ARG A 146 16.51 -2.31 -11.08
C ARG A 146 17.70 -3.13 -11.60
N ASP A 147 18.04 -2.95 -12.86
CA ASP A 147 19.12 -3.69 -13.54
C ASP A 147 18.99 -5.22 -13.37
N GLY A 148 17.75 -5.75 -13.36
CA GLY A 148 17.45 -7.15 -13.18
C GLY A 148 17.45 -7.66 -11.73
N TYR A 149 17.74 -6.81 -10.75
CA TYR A 149 17.77 -7.17 -9.33
C TYR A 149 16.50 -6.67 -8.60
N PRO A 150 15.90 -7.50 -7.74
CA PRO A 150 14.78 -7.07 -6.90
C PRO A 150 15.29 -6.08 -5.85
N CYS A 151 14.59 -4.97 -5.72
CA CYS A 151 14.87 -3.93 -4.74
C CYS A 151 13.61 -3.62 -3.94
N ILE A 152 13.71 -3.57 -2.62
CA ILE A 152 12.64 -3.06 -1.77
C ILE A 152 12.55 -1.56 -1.98
N TRP A 153 11.35 -1.08 -2.28
CA TRP A 153 11.09 0.35 -2.40
C TRP A 153 10.47 0.85 -1.09
N PRO A 154 11.19 1.62 -0.28
CA PRO A 154 10.62 2.22 0.93
C PRO A 154 9.57 3.26 0.55
N LEU A 155 8.43 3.21 1.22
CA LEU A 155 7.30 4.15 1.07
C LEU A 155 7.29 5.17 2.20
#